data_f8e39b90bfa5f0265ebfd8b774e0392c
#
_entry.id   f8e39b90bfa5f0265ebfd8b774e0392c
#
_cell.length_a   1.000
_cell.length_b   1.000
_cell.length_c   1.000
_cell.angle_alpha   90.00
_cell.angle_beta   90.00
_cell.angle_gamma   90.00
#
_symmetry.space_group_name_H-M   'P 1'
#
loop_
_entity.id
_entity.type
_entity.pdbx_description
1 polymer ?
#
loop_
_entity_poly.entity_id
_entity_poly.type
_entity_poly.pdbx_seq_one_letter_code
_entity_poly.pdbx_strand_id
1 'polypeptide(L)'
;MYDSNNGLWIAHSSEGPLSIIGKMANRHGLVAGATGTGKTVTLQVMAETFCQAGVPCFMADMKGDLSGISQPGRINGFIEKRKAGFGIDEPRFQACPVRFFDVFGEQGHPLRCTVSQMGPQLLSRILGLNDTQEGVLNIVFRIADERGLLLIDIKDLRSMLNFVQKHASEYSSVYGNIATASVGAIQRAILTLENEGADHFFGEPSFDIQDLLACEGGKGVMSVLAADKLMMKPKLYSTFLLWLLSELYSTLPEVGDMDLPKLVFFFDEAHMLFDDTPKALADKIEQVVRLIRSKGVGVYFVTQSPTDIPESILGQLGNRVQHALRAFTPKDQKAVKVAAETFRANPSFDTSEAIMNLGTGEALVSFLDEKGAPGVVQKAKILFPLSQIGAIDASQRSQLIKSSRIYGKYDTPVDRESAFEVLLAQARKDEEEAAAEAQTKETENKSAKGGGLFGKLAKAVVTAVTASVAASVAVSYTHLRAHETV
;
A
#
# COMPACT_ATOMS: atom_id res chain seq x y z
N MET A 1 -6.50 -20.36 16.75
CA MET A 1 -5.43 -21.15 17.40
C MET A 1 -5.04 -22.28 16.46
N TYR A 2 -3.78 -22.36 16.14
CA TYR A 2 -3.28 -23.41 15.28
C TYR A 2 -3.05 -24.71 16.07
N ASP A 3 -3.55 -25.80 15.56
CA ASP A 3 -3.26 -27.13 16.01
C ASP A 3 -3.09 -28.02 14.77
N SER A 4 -2.03 -28.80 14.71
CA SER A 4 -1.76 -29.73 13.60
C SER A 4 -2.90 -30.72 13.33
N ASN A 5 -3.73 -31.00 14.34
CA ASN A 5 -4.89 -31.89 14.21
C ASN A 5 -6.18 -31.17 13.81
N ASN A 6 -6.34 -29.89 14.23
CA ASN A 6 -7.55 -29.10 14.03
C ASN A 6 -7.40 -28.01 12.96
N GLY A 7 -6.20 -27.88 12.35
CA GLY A 7 -5.92 -26.88 11.33
C GLY A 7 -5.95 -25.45 11.87
N LEU A 8 -6.41 -24.51 11.02
CA LEU A 8 -6.50 -23.09 11.36
C LEU A 8 -7.85 -22.79 12.02
N TRP A 9 -7.98 -23.10 13.31
CA TRP A 9 -9.23 -22.97 14.07
C TRP A 9 -9.53 -21.50 14.39
N ILE A 10 -10.66 -21.02 13.89
CA ILE A 10 -11.08 -19.61 13.96
C ILE A 10 -12.34 -19.42 14.81
N ALA A 11 -13.28 -20.32 14.71
CA ALA A 11 -14.58 -20.20 15.38
C ALA A 11 -15.07 -21.56 15.87
N HIS A 12 -16.11 -21.56 16.72
CA HIS A 12 -16.74 -22.74 17.25
C HIS A 12 -18.26 -22.66 17.16
N SER A 13 -18.87 -23.63 16.49
CA SER A 13 -20.33 -23.77 16.36
C SER A 13 -20.86 -24.81 17.35
N SER A 14 -22.18 -25.04 17.35
CA SER A 14 -22.80 -26.15 18.07
C SER A 14 -22.35 -27.51 17.55
N GLU A 15 -21.85 -27.60 16.32
CA GLU A 15 -21.37 -28.83 15.69
C GLU A 15 -19.87 -29.08 15.93
N GLY A 16 -19.16 -28.10 16.50
CA GLY A 16 -17.73 -28.20 16.82
C GLY A 16 -16.86 -27.06 16.25
N PRO A 17 -15.54 -27.26 16.17
CA PRO A 17 -14.61 -26.30 15.69
C PRO A 17 -14.76 -26.01 14.19
N LEU A 18 -14.68 -24.73 13.82
CA LEU A 18 -14.66 -24.27 12.44
C LEU A 18 -13.26 -23.76 12.09
N SER A 19 -12.62 -24.47 11.18
CA SER A 19 -11.23 -24.23 10.79
C SER A 19 -11.12 -23.95 9.30
N ILE A 20 -10.21 -23.04 8.93
CA ILE A 20 -9.80 -22.87 7.55
C ILE A 20 -8.85 -23.99 7.19
N ILE A 21 -9.10 -24.68 6.08
CA ILE A 21 -8.17 -25.66 5.52
C ILE A 21 -6.96 -24.89 4.95
N GLY A 22 -5.74 -25.23 5.38
CA GLY A 22 -4.53 -24.48 5.03
C GLY A 22 -4.35 -24.25 3.53
N LYS A 23 -4.48 -25.30 2.71
CA LYS A 23 -4.42 -25.20 1.24
C LYS A 23 -5.55 -24.39 0.59
N MET A 24 -6.61 -24.06 1.33
CA MET A 24 -7.71 -23.19 0.89
C MET A 24 -7.58 -21.76 1.42
N ALA A 25 -6.60 -21.48 2.25
CA ALA A 25 -6.42 -20.15 2.85
C ALA A 25 -5.98 -19.09 1.83
N ASN A 26 -5.30 -19.47 0.75
CA ASN A 26 -4.95 -18.55 -0.36
C ASN A 26 -6.13 -18.27 -1.32
N ARG A 27 -7.32 -18.86 -1.06
CA ARG A 27 -8.55 -18.58 -1.83
C ARG A 27 -9.33 -17.38 -1.28
N HIS A 28 -8.61 -16.49 -0.65
CA HIS A 28 -9.07 -15.21 -0.13
C HIS A 28 -10.25 -15.34 0.87
N GLY A 29 -10.61 -14.24 1.50
CA GLY A 29 -11.71 -14.23 2.44
C GLY A 29 -12.30 -12.86 2.70
N LEU A 30 -13.45 -12.87 3.38
CA LEU A 30 -14.20 -11.70 3.82
C LEU A 30 -14.51 -11.80 5.30
N VAL A 31 -14.25 -10.75 6.04
CA VAL A 31 -14.77 -10.53 7.39
C VAL A 31 -15.64 -9.26 7.35
N ALA A 32 -16.96 -9.42 7.43
CA ALA A 32 -17.88 -8.30 7.33
C ALA A 32 -18.75 -8.15 8.58
N GLY A 33 -19.24 -6.94 8.86
CA GLY A 33 -20.16 -6.68 9.97
C GLY A 33 -20.12 -5.24 10.49
N ALA A 34 -21.14 -4.82 11.20
CA ALA A 34 -21.24 -3.48 11.76
C ALA A 34 -20.11 -3.19 12.76
N THR A 35 -19.89 -1.90 13.05
CA THR A 35 -18.92 -1.46 14.05
C THR A 35 -19.26 -2.04 15.43
N GLY A 36 -18.24 -2.50 16.17
CA GLY A 36 -18.37 -3.05 17.52
C GLY A 36 -18.89 -4.50 17.58
N THR A 37 -19.04 -5.20 16.45
CA THR A 37 -19.51 -6.60 16.41
C THR A 37 -18.40 -7.65 16.61
N GLY A 38 -17.13 -7.24 16.53
CA GLY A 38 -15.97 -8.12 16.78
C GLY A 38 -15.07 -8.39 15.57
N LYS A 39 -15.19 -7.60 14.47
CA LYS A 39 -14.34 -7.78 13.26
C LYS A 39 -12.84 -7.74 13.55
N THR A 40 -12.37 -6.71 14.27
CA THR A 40 -10.94 -6.55 14.63
C THR A 40 -10.43 -7.75 15.43
N VAL A 41 -11.24 -8.26 16.37
CA VAL A 41 -10.90 -9.48 17.12
C VAL A 41 -10.83 -10.70 16.20
N THR A 42 -11.75 -10.84 15.27
CA THR A 42 -11.72 -11.92 14.27
C THR A 42 -10.46 -11.83 13.40
N LEU A 43 -10.12 -10.65 12.90
CA LEU A 43 -8.88 -10.42 12.15
C LEU A 43 -7.65 -10.83 12.99
N GLN A 44 -7.59 -10.40 14.25
CA GLN A 44 -6.50 -10.74 15.16
C GLN A 44 -6.40 -12.25 15.40
N VAL A 45 -7.51 -12.95 15.66
CA VAL A 45 -7.56 -14.41 15.81
C VAL A 45 -7.07 -15.11 14.55
N MET A 46 -7.51 -14.67 13.37
CA MET A 46 -7.07 -15.26 12.11
C MET A 46 -5.56 -15.05 11.90
N ALA A 47 -5.07 -13.83 12.08
CA ALA A 47 -3.65 -13.50 11.93
C ALA A 47 -2.77 -14.29 12.91
N GLU A 48 -3.15 -14.40 14.18
CA GLU A 48 -2.44 -15.23 15.16
C GLU A 48 -2.42 -16.70 14.76
N THR A 49 -3.52 -17.20 14.25
CA THR A 49 -3.62 -18.61 13.84
C THR A 49 -2.69 -18.89 12.66
N PHE A 50 -2.63 -17.99 11.67
CA PHE A 50 -1.66 -18.07 10.59
C PHE A 50 -0.21 -17.95 11.10
N CYS A 51 0.06 -16.98 12.00
CA CYS A 51 1.36 -16.84 12.64
C CYS A 51 1.85 -18.14 13.28
N GLN A 52 0.99 -18.78 14.08
CA GLN A 52 1.30 -20.04 14.75
C GLN A 52 1.54 -21.20 13.77
N ALA A 53 0.90 -21.16 12.61
CA ALA A 53 1.12 -22.12 11.52
C ALA A 53 2.41 -21.85 10.72
N GLY A 54 3.19 -20.82 11.06
CA GLY A 54 4.40 -20.42 10.32
C GLY A 54 4.11 -19.58 9.08
N VAL A 55 2.90 -19.03 8.94
CA VAL A 55 2.51 -18.18 7.81
C VAL A 55 2.65 -16.72 8.19
N PRO A 56 3.54 -15.95 7.53
CA PRO A 56 3.63 -14.51 7.74
C PRO A 56 2.37 -13.79 7.27
N CYS A 57 2.04 -12.67 7.93
CA CYS A 57 0.89 -11.86 7.57
C CYS A 57 1.28 -10.39 7.42
N PHE A 58 0.59 -9.70 6.52
CA PHE A 58 0.61 -8.24 6.43
C PHE A 58 -0.77 -7.70 6.83
N MET A 59 -0.78 -6.68 7.67
CA MET A 59 -2.01 -6.05 8.16
C MET A 59 -1.91 -4.54 8.05
N ALA A 60 -2.91 -3.90 7.41
CA ALA A 60 -3.06 -2.45 7.44
C ALA A 60 -3.87 -2.07 8.69
N ASP A 61 -3.22 -1.43 9.65
CA ASP A 61 -3.82 -1.01 10.92
C ASP A 61 -4.29 0.44 10.83
N MET A 62 -5.58 0.61 10.53
CA MET A 62 -6.21 1.93 10.34
C MET A 62 -6.48 2.67 11.64
N LYS A 63 -6.57 1.96 12.75
CA LYS A 63 -6.99 2.51 14.05
C LYS A 63 -5.89 2.43 15.11
N GLY A 64 -4.77 1.79 14.81
CA GLY A 64 -3.68 1.54 15.74
C GLY A 64 -3.96 0.44 16.77
N ASP A 65 -5.11 -0.26 16.67
CA ASP A 65 -5.57 -1.24 17.66
C ASP A 65 -5.04 -2.67 17.41
N LEU A 66 -4.47 -2.96 16.24
CA LEU A 66 -3.86 -4.25 15.92
C LEU A 66 -2.43 -4.42 16.49
N SER A 67 -1.81 -3.34 16.92
CA SER A 67 -0.43 -3.38 17.46
C SER A 67 -0.27 -4.27 18.68
N GLY A 68 -1.36 -4.51 19.43
CA GLY A 68 -1.36 -5.42 20.58
C GLY A 68 -1.00 -6.87 20.27
N ILE A 69 -1.09 -7.31 19.01
CA ILE A 69 -0.67 -8.65 18.59
C ILE A 69 0.81 -8.93 18.90
N SER A 70 1.60 -7.89 19.14
CA SER A 70 3.01 -7.95 19.53
C SER A 70 3.24 -8.26 21.01
N GLN A 71 2.18 -8.30 21.83
CA GLN A 71 2.27 -8.55 23.28
C GLN A 71 1.41 -9.76 23.67
N PRO A 72 1.79 -10.53 24.69
CA PRO A 72 0.94 -11.59 25.19
C PRO A 72 -0.34 -10.99 25.79
N GLY A 73 -1.45 -11.65 25.54
CA GLY A 73 -2.74 -11.31 26.12
C GLY A 73 -2.79 -11.62 27.61
N ARG A 74 -3.95 -11.36 28.20
CA ARG A 74 -4.24 -11.69 29.59
C ARG A 74 -5.70 -12.07 29.77
N ILE A 75 -5.98 -12.84 30.79
CA ILE A 75 -7.35 -13.18 31.14
C ILE A 75 -8.14 -11.89 31.46
N ASN A 76 -9.33 -11.82 30.96
CA ASN A 76 -10.29 -10.74 31.25
C ASN A 76 -11.71 -11.32 31.34
N GLY A 77 -12.69 -10.51 31.75
CA GLY A 77 -14.05 -10.98 31.96
C GLY A 77 -14.74 -11.50 30.69
N PHE A 78 -14.32 -11.06 29.52
CA PHE A 78 -14.82 -11.56 28.24
C PHE A 78 -14.28 -12.98 27.95
N ILE A 79 -12.96 -13.18 28.10
CA ILE A 79 -12.30 -14.47 27.88
C ILE A 79 -12.79 -15.49 28.91
N GLU A 80 -12.88 -15.09 30.19
CA GLU A 80 -13.32 -15.97 31.28
C GLU A 80 -14.71 -16.56 31.01
N LYS A 81 -15.64 -15.75 30.51
CA LYS A 81 -17.00 -16.19 30.17
C LYS A 81 -17.08 -17.13 28.97
N ARG A 82 -16.06 -17.09 28.08
CA ARG A 82 -16.11 -17.79 26.78
C ARG A 82 -15.24 -19.02 26.70
N LYS A 83 -14.13 -19.07 27.44
CA LYS A 83 -13.11 -20.13 27.35
C LYS A 83 -13.68 -21.53 27.50
N ALA A 84 -14.59 -21.76 28.45
CA ALA A 84 -15.23 -23.07 28.68
C ALA A 84 -16.06 -23.54 27.46
N GLY A 85 -16.72 -22.60 26.75
CA GLY A 85 -17.49 -22.91 25.55
C GLY A 85 -16.62 -23.32 24.35
N PHE A 86 -15.31 -23.16 24.43
CA PHE A 86 -14.33 -23.62 23.44
C PHE A 86 -13.54 -24.86 23.93
N GLY A 87 -13.82 -25.37 25.13
CA GLY A 87 -13.01 -26.42 25.73
C GLY A 87 -11.59 -25.97 26.10
N ILE A 88 -11.39 -24.67 26.35
CA ILE A 88 -10.09 -24.09 26.69
C ILE A 88 -10.13 -23.67 28.16
N ASP A 89 -9.60 -24.51 29.04
CA ASP A 89 -9.58 -24.19 30.47
C ASP A 89 -8.49 -23.19 30.85
N GLU A 90 -7.29 -23.38 30.31
CA GLU A 90 -6.12 -22.53 30.59
C GLU A 90 -5.53 -21.97 29.27
N PRO A 91 -5.90 -20.75 28.88
CA PRO A 91 -5.35 -20.11 27.68
C PRO A 91 -3.83 -19.84 27.82
N ARG A 92 -3.06 -20.29 26.83
CA ARG A 92 -1.61 -19.99 26.77
C ARG A 92 -1.40 -18.68 26.02
N PHE A 93 -1.48 -17.57 26.72
CA PHE A 93 -1.26 -16.25 26.15
C PHE A 93 0.16 -16.10 25.60
N GLN A 94 0.27 -15.56 24.38
CA GLN A 94 1.54 -15.39 23.69
C GLN A 94 1.49 -14.25 22.68
N ALA A 95 2.65 -13.66 22.40
CA ALA A 95 2.82 -12.67 21.35
C ALA A 95 3.13 -13.35 20.01
N CYS A 96 2.85 -12.62 18.92
CA CYS A 96 3.42 -12.89 17.62
C CYS A 96 4.72 -12.08 17.41
N PRO A 97 5.70 -12.55 16.64
CA PRO A 97 6.80 -11.71 16.17
C PRO A 97 6.23 -10.64 15.23
N VAL A 98 6.55 -9.37 15.47
CA VAL A 98 5.97 -8.23 14.74
C VAL A 98 7.05 -7.33 14.18
N ARG A 99 6.81 -6.81 12.96
CA ARG A 99 7.54 -5.68 12.36
C ARG A 99 6.54 -4.58 12.07
N PHE A 100 6.82 -3.39 12.59
CA PHE A 100 6.00 -2.21 12.32
C PHE A 100 6.53 -1.44 11.12
N PHE A 101 5.63 -1.07 10.23
CA PHE A 101 5.92 -0.28 9.04
C PHE A 101 5.06 0.99 9.02
N ASP A 102 5.58 2.04 8.39
CA ASP A 102 4.89 3.31 8.22
C ASP A 102 5.45 4.03 7.00
N VAL A 103 4.60 4.44 6.08
CA VAL A 103 5.05 5.21 4.89
C VAL A 103 5.74 6.51 5.31
N PHE A 104 5.30 7.13 6.41
CA PHE A 104 5.88 8.39 6.93
C PHE A 104 7.08 8.18 7.86
N GLY A 105 7.38 6.93 8.25
CA GLY A 105 8.52 6.60 9.11
C GLY A 105 8.39 7.02 10.57
N GLU A 106 7.20 7.36 11.05
CA GLU A 106 6.98 7.83 12.42
C GLU A 106 6.63 6.70 13.40
N GLN A 107 5.85 5.73 12.96
CA GLN A 107 5.32 4.64 13.80
C GLN A 107 5.88 3.26 13.40
N GLY A 108 6.79 3.19 12.46
CA GLY A 108 7.38 1.95 11.94
C GLY A 108 8.55 2.22 11.01
N HIS A 109 9.16 1.15 10.49
CA HIS A 109 10.17 1.27 9.46
C HIS A 109 9.56 1.88 8.21
N PRO A 110 10.23 2.86 7.57
CA PRO A 110 9.73 3.47 6.35
C PRO A 110 9.55 2.46 5.21
N LEU A 111 8.44 2.59 4.50
CA LEU A 111 8.18 1.82 3.29
C LEU A 111 8.33 2.75 2.09
N ARG A 112 9.32 2.47 1.25
CA ARG A 112 9.60 3.25 0.04
C ARG A 112 9.67 2.36 -1.19
N CYS A 113 9.34 2.93 -2.33
CA CYS A 113 9.66 2.36 -3.64
C CYS A 113 10.31 3.42 -4.53
N THR A 114 11.05 3.00 -5.54
CA THR A 114 11.54 3.96 -6.55
C THR A 114 10.48 4.20 -7.62
N VAL A 115 10.54 5.35 -8.28
CA VAL A 115 9.68 5.64 -9.45
C VAL A 115 9.90 4.58 -10.54
N SER A 116 11.15 4.15 -10.74
CA SER A 116 11.48 3.05 -11.68
C SER A 116 10.77 1.73 -11.34
N GLN A 117 10.71 1.35 -10.04
CA GLN A 117 10.00 0.13 -9.62
C GLN A 117 8.49 0.24 -9.81
N MET A 118 7.92 1.42 -9.58
CA MET A 118 6.50 1.68 -9.87
C MET A 118 6.20 1.48 -11.36
N GLY A 119 7.07 1.97 -12.19
CA GLY A 119 6.94 1.92 -13.65
C GLY A 119 5.85 2.82 -14.21
N PRO A 120 5.90 3.11 -15.53
CA PRO A 120 5.00 4.07 -16.16
C PRO A 120 3.54 3.60 -16.19
N GLN A 121 3.29 2.29 -16.30
CA GLN A 121 1.93 1.73 -16.40
C GLN A 121 1.14 1.84 -15.08
N LEU A 122 1.76 1.54 -13.93
CA LEU A 122 1.10 1.70 -12.65
C LEU A 122 0.95 3.18 -12.33
N LEU A 123 2.01 3.95 -12.56
CA LEU A 123 2.04 5.38 -12.27
C LEU A 123 0.99 6.14 -13.09
N SER A 124 0.80 5.81 -14.38
CA SER A 124 -0.25 6.44 -15.21
C SER A 124 -1.65 6.23 -14.65
N ARG A 125 -1.95 5.03 -14.15
CA ARG A 125 -3.25 4.70 -13.53
C ARG A 125 -3.47 5.44 -12.22
N ILE A 126 -2.44 5.51 -11.37
CA ILE A 126 -2.44 6.23 -10.10
C ILE A 126 -2.68 7.73 -10.33
N LEU A 127 -2.02 8.29 -11.32
CA LEU A 127 -2.15 9.69 -11.70
C LEU A 127 -3.45 10.00 -12.48
N GLY A 128 -4.21 8.97 -12.86
CA GLY A 128 -5.45 9.13 -13.64
C GLY A 128 -5.22 9.67 -15.05
N LEU A 129 -4.11 9.29 -15.69
CA LEU A 129 -3.74 9.78 -17.00
C LEU A 129 -4.60 9.12 -18.10
N ASN A 130 -4.88 9.88 -19.16
CA ASN A 130 -5.46 9.32 -20.38
C ASN A 130 -4.38 8.69 -21.27
N ASP A 131 -4.80 7.97 -22.33
CA ASP A 131 -3.90 7.22 -23.23
C ASP A 131 -2.79 8.09 -23.84
N THR A 132 -3.08 9.36 -24.19
CA THR A 132 -2.08 10.30 -24.71
C THR A 132 -1.04 10.68 -23.66
N GLN A 133 -1.47 10.94 -22.44
CA GLN A 133 -0.59 11.28 -21.32
C GLN A 133 0.22 10.06 -20.86
N GLU A 134 -0.40 8.88 -20.83
CA GLU A 134 0.31 7.61 -20.58
C GLU A 134 1.38 7.37 -21.64
N GLY A 135 1.09 7.64 -22.93
CA GLY A 135 2.08 7.56 -24.01
C GLY A 135 3.28 8.48 -23.76
N VAL A 136 3.04 9.73 -23.34
CA VAL A 136 4.13 10.67 -22.99
C VAL A 136 4.92 10.16 -21.76
N LEU A 137 4.26 9.65 -20.74
CA LEU A 137 4.94 9.09 -19.56
C LEU A 137 5.83 7.88 -19.94
N ASN A 138 5.34 6.98 -20.80
CA ASN A 138 6.12 5.86 -21.33
C ASN A 138 7.38 6.34 -22.08
N ILE A 139 7.27 7.41 -22.88
CA ILE A 139 8.42 8.01 -23.58
C ILE A 139 9.44 8.54 -22.56
N VAL A 140 9.00 9.20 -21.49
CA VAL A 140 9.88 9.73 -20.43
C VAL A 140 10.69 8.61 -19.77
N PHE A 141 10.05 7.51 -19.41
CA PHE A 141 10.74 6.35 -18.83
C PHE A 141 11.70 5.70 -19.84
N ARG A 142 11.28 5.58 -21.09
CA ARG A 142 12.12 5.01 -22.16
C ARG A 142 13.41 5.81 -22.37
N ILE A 143 13.29 7.15 -22.42
CA ILE A 143 14.45 8.04 -22.59
C ILE A 143 15.36 7.97 -21.35
N ALA A 144 14.77 7.90 -20.14
CA ALA A 144 15.56 7.72 -18.91
C ALA A 144 16.39 6.43 -18.97
N ASP A 145 15.77 5.31 -19.33
CA ASP A 145 16.46 4.00 -19.46
C ASP A 145 17.59 4.05 -20.52
N GLU A 146 17.32 4.60 -21.69
CA GLU A 146 18.30 4.70 -22.78
C GLU A 146 19.49 5.61 -22.44
N ARG A 147 19.28 6.60 -21.58
CA ARG A 147 20.33 7.51 -21.08
C ARG A 147 20.98 7.01 -19.79
N GLY A 148 20.50 5.90 -19.21
CA GLY A 148 21.00 5.38 -17.94
C GLY A 148 20.69 6.32 -16.76
N LEU A 149 19.61 7.15 -16.85
CA LEU A 149 19.18 8.07 -15.82
C LEU A 149 18.25 7.37 -14.84
N LEU A 150 18.63 7.34 -13.57
CA LEU A 150 17.85 6.67 -12.54
C LEU A 150 16.64 7.53 -12.15
N LEU A 151 15.46 6.94 -12.13
CA LEU A 151 14.23 7.53 -11.61
C LEU A 151 13.97 6.97 -10.20
N ILE A 152 14.54 7.59 -9.20
CA ILE A 152 14.46 7.15 -7.80
C ILE A 152 13.23 7.76 -7.14
N ASP A 153 13.06 9.07 -7.23
CA ASP A 153 12.02 9.81 -6.55
C ASP A 153 11.24 10.76 -7.49
N ILE A 154 10.36 11.55 -6.92
CA ILE A 154 9.50 12.47 -7.69
C ILE A 154 10.30 13.62 -8.33
N LYS A 155 11.41 14.08 -7.69
CA LYS A 155 12.24 15.14 -8.28
C LYS A 155 12.88 14.68 -9.59
N ASP A 156 13.28 13.39 -9.69
CA ASP A 156 13.80 12.78 -10.90
C ASP A 156 12.78 12.78 -12.02
N LEU A 157 11.57 12.28 -11.72
CA LEU A 157 10.49 12.23 -12.69
C LEU A 157 10.14 13.62 -13.23
N ARG A 158 10.08 14.64 -12.37
CA ARG A 158 9.84 16.03 -12.78
C ARG A 158 10.95 16.58 -13.67
N SER A 159 12.19 16.28 -13.31
CA SER A 159 13.37 16.71 -14.10
C SER A 159 13.36 16.06 -15.47
N MET A 160 13.05 14.77 -15.55
CA MET A 160 12.92 14.07 -16.82
C MET A 160 11.75 14.61 -17.67
N LEU A 161 10.60 14.90 -17.07
CA LEU A 161 9.47 15.53 -17.78
C LEU A 161 9.86 16.88 -18.40
N ASN A 162 10.55 17.72 -17.63
CA ASN A 162 11.05 19.01 -18.11
C ASN A 162 12.09 18.85 -19.22
N PHE A 163 13.01 17.90 -19.04
CA PHE A 163 14.04 17.58 -20.03
C PHE A 163 13.43 17.13 -21.35
N VAL A 164 12.52 16.17 -21.31
CA VAL A 164 11.84 15.65 -22.50
C VAL A 164 10.99 16.72 -23.17
N GLN A 165 10.34 17.59 -22.41
CA GLN A 165 9.60 18.74 -22.96
C GLN A 165 10.52 19.73 -23.69
N LYS A 166 11.67 20.07 -23.10
CA LYS A 166 12.67 20.99 -23.68
C LYS A 166 13.23 20.44 -25.00
N HIS A 167 13.42 19.12 -25.08
CA HIS A 167 13.98 18.42 -26.25
C HIS A 167 12.91 17.70 -27.10
N ALA A 168 11.65 18.10 -26.99
CA ALA A 168 10.54 17.41 -27.66
C ALA A 168 10.71 17.30 -29.18
N SER A 169 11.32 18.30 -29.83
CA SER A 169 11.58 18.27 -31.28
C SER A 169 12.55 17.15 -31.70
N GLU A 170 13.51 16.81 -30.86
CA GLU A 170 14.49 15.76 -31.12
C GLU A 170 13.85 14.38 -30.98
N TYR A 171 13.08 14.20 -29.91
CA TYR A 171 12.45 12.91 -29.59
C TYR A 171 11.18 12.63 -30.40
N SER A 172 10.47 13.66 -30.87
CA SER A 172 9.22 13.47 -31.64
C SER A 172 9.42 12.73 -32.97
N SER A 173 10.61 12.79 -33.52
CA SER A 173 10.94 12.06 -34.76
C SER A 173 11.05 10.54 -34.54
N VAL A 174 11.34 10.10 -33.31
CA VAL A 174 11.54 8.69 -32.95
C VAL A 174 10.30 8.12 -32.23
N TYR A 175 9.73 8.89 -31.29
CA TYR A 175 8.70 8.39 -30.37
C TYR A 175 7.29 8.97 -30.64
N GLY A 176 7.18 9.92 -31.57
CA GLY A 176 5.92 10.60 -31.87
C GLY A 176 5.75 11.90 -31.09
N ASN A 177 4.60 12.54 -31.25
CA ASN A 177 4.37 13.90 -30.73
C ASN A 177 4.33 13.94 -29.21
N ILE A 178 5.15 14.81 -28.63
CA ILE A 178 5.21 15.09 -27.18
C ILE A 178 4.55 16.46 -26.94
N ALA A 179 3.26 16.44 -26.66
CA ALA A 179 2.51 17.68 -26.46
C ALA A 179 2.80 18.31 -25.08
N THR A 180 3.13 19.60 -25.05
CA THR A 180 3.34 20.39 -23.84
C THR A 180 2.15 20.32 -22.87
N ALA A 181 0.92 20.29 -23.41
CA ALA A 181 -0.29 20.15 -22.60
C ALA A 181 -0.35 18.82 -21.83
N SER A 182 0.15 17.72 -22.44
CA SER A 182 0.22 16.41 -21.78
C SER A 182 1.26 16.40 -20.65
N VAL A 183 2.45 16.96 -20.88
CA VAL A 183 3.48 17.10 -19.83
C VAL A 183 2.95 17.93 -18.66
N GLY A 184 2.31 19.07 -18.95
CA GLY A 184 1.71 19.91 -17.90
C GLY A 184 0.57 19.21 -17.13
N ALA A 185 -0.18 18.33 -17.78
CA ALA A 185 -1.19 17.54 -17.08
C ALA A 185 -0.57 16.49 -16.14
N ILE A 186 0.49 15.80 -16.59
CA ILE A 186 1.23 14.83 -15.75
C ILE A 186 1.83 15.55 -14.55
N GLN A 187 2.48 16.72 -14.74
CA GLN A 187 3.07 17.49 -13.64
C GLN A 187 2.04 17.92 -12.59
N ARG A 188 0.83 18.33 -13.01
CA ARG A 188 -0.26 18.65 -12.07
C ARG A 188 -0.75 17.43 -11.30
N ALA A 189 -0.83 16.28 -11.95
CA ALA A 189 -1.23 15.03 -11.30
C ALA A 189 -0.17 14.58 -10.26
N ILE A 190 1.12 14.73 -10.57
CA ILE A 190 2.22 14.49 -9.65
C ILE A 190 2.12 15.42 -8.44
N LEU A 191 1.90 16.72 -8.64
CA LEU A 191 1.73 17.69 -7.56
C LEU A 191 0.59 17.31 -6.61
N THR A 192 -0.51 16.78 -7.16
CA THR A 192 -1.62 16.29 -6.32
C THR A 192 -1.20 15.13 -5.44
N LEU A 193 -0.38 14.21 -5.95
CA LEU A 193 0.11 13.06 -5.20
C LEU A 193 1.15 13.47 -4.15
N GLU A 194 2.02 14.44 -4.46
CA GLU A 194 2.96 15.01 -3.47
C GLU A 194 2.25 15.69 -2.31
N ASN A 195 1.16 16.43 -2.56
CA ASN A 195 0.35 17.03 -1.51
C ASN A 195 -0.26 16.00 -0.54
N GLU A 196 -0.34 14.75 -0.95
CA GLU A 196 -0.71 13.63 -0.07
C GLU A 196 0.51 13.00 0.63
N GLY A 197 1.75 13.44 0.34
CA GLY A 197 2.98 12.96 0.97
C GLY A 197 3.68 11.86 0.20
N ALA A 198 3.53 11.82 -1.13
CA ALA A 198 4.19 10.83 -1.98
C ALA A 198 5.73 10.91 -1.95
N ASP A 199 6.28 12.06 -1.57
CA ASP A 199 7.71 12.28 -1.32
C ASP A 199 8.27 11.41 -0.19
N HIS A 200 7.45 11.01 0.77
CA HIS A 200 7.84 10.01 1.79
C HIS A 200 7.85 8.58 1.25
N PHE A 201 7.03 8.32 0.23
CA PHE A 201 6.87 6.99 -0.34
C PHE A 201 7.86 6.70 -1.47
N PHE A 202 8.18 7.71 -2.33
CA PHE A 202 9.14 7.52 -3.41
C PHE A 202 10.55 7.85 -2.95
N GLY A 203 11.48 6.88 -3.10
CA GLY A 203 12.87 7.06 -2.69
C GLY A 203 13.58 5.76 -2.35
N GLU A 204 14.80 5.89 -1.86
CA GLU A 204 15.65 4.78 -1.39
C GLU A 204 15.94 4.90 0.13
N PRO A 205 16.26 3.75 0.79
CA PRO A 205 16.27 2.40 0.27
C PRO A 205 14.85 1.90 -0.03
N SER A 206 14.67 1.25 -1.18
CA SER A 206 13.38 0.66 -1.53
C SER A 206 13.12 -0.60 -0.71
N PHE A 207 11.83 -0.83 -0.45
CA PHE A 207 11.39 -1.96 0.36
C PHE A 207 11.58 -3.29 -0.40
N ASP A 208 12.17 -4.26 0.29
CA ASP A 208 12.35 -5.62 -0.20
C ASP A 208 11.15 -6.48 0.21
N ILE A 209 10.39 -6.92 -0.77
CA ILE A 209 9.22 -7.79 -0.59
C ILE A 209 9.55 -9.08 0.18
N GLN A 210 10.78 -9.59 0.09
CA GLN A 210 11.20 -10.79 0.81
C GLN A 210 11.11 -10.61 2.33
N ASP A 211 11.21 -9.39 2.84
CA ASP A 211 11.04 -9.12 4.27
C ASP A 211 9.63 -9.40 4.79
N LEU A 212 8.60 -9.43 3.91
CA LEU A 212 7.25 -9.83 4.27
C LEU A 212 7.09 -11.35 4.46
N LEU A 213 8.00 -12.14 3.91
CA LEU A 213 7.96 -13.62 3.96
C LEU A 213 8.70 -14.18 5.17
N ALA A 214 9.08 -13.33 6.12
CA ALA A 214 9.91 -13.73 7.24
C ALA A 214 9.18 -14.64 8.23
N CYS A 215 9.93 -15.61 8.76
CA CYS A 215 9.51 -16.44 9.88
C CYS A 215 10.56 -16.34 11.01
N GLU A 216 10.10 -16.32 12.25
CA GLU A 216 10.95 -16.25 13.45
C GLU A 216 10.51 -17.28 14.49
N GLY A 217 11.41 -18.15 14.92
CA GLY A 217 11.11 -19.19 15.88
C GLY A 217 10.00 -20.18 15.43
N GLY A 218 9.89 -20.45 14.12
CA GLY A 218 8.85 -21.30 13.55
C GLY A 218 7.50 -20.63 13.41
N LYS A 219 7.37 -19.33 13.75
CA LYS A 219 6.15 -18.52 13.58
C LYS A 219 6.30 -17.56 12.41
N GLY A 220 5.20 -17.32 11.70
CA GLY A 220 5.15 -16.25 10.69
C GLY A 220 5.25 -14.86 11.33
N VAL A 221 6.02 -13.96 10.74
CA VAL A 221 6.13 -12.58 11.22
C VAL A 221 4.90 -11.77 10.80
N MET A 222 4.37 -10.98 11.73
CA MET A 222 3.29 -10.04 11.49
C MET A 222 3.86 -8.70 11.05
N SER A 223 3.68 -8.33 9.79
CA SER A 223 4.00 -7.02 9.26
C SER A 223 2.79 -6.09 9.44
N VAL A 224 2.88 -5.14 10.37
CA VAL A 224 1.80 -4.22 10.73
C VAL A 224 2.12 -2.84 10.18
N LEU A 225 1.35 -2.39 9.20
CA LEU A 225 1.43 -1.05 8.63
C LEU A 225 0.60 -0.09 9.48
N ALA A 226 1.21 0.95 10.04
CA ALA A 226 0.50 2.08 10.62
C ALA A 226 -0.16 2.87 9.48
N ALA A 227 -1.49 2.79 9.38
CA ALA A 227 -2.25 3.35 8.27
C ALA A 227 -3.23 4.47 8.69
N ASP A 228 -3.17 4.91 9.95
CA ASP A 228 -3.99 5.98 10.50
C ASP A 228 -3.86 7.30 9.71
N LYS A 229 -2.64 7.71 9.37
CA LYS A 229 -2.38 8.88 8.51
C LYS A 229 -2.71 8.62 7.05
N LEU A 230 -2.43 7.42 6.55
CA LEU A 230 -2.74 7.03 5.16
C LEU A 230 -4.25 7.04 4.89
N MET A 231 -5.07 6.73 5.89
CA MET A 231 -6.53 6.81 5.79
C MET A 231 -7.02 8.20 5.38
N MET A 232 -6.31 9.26 5.77
CA MET A 232 -6.61 10.64 5.39
C MET A 232 -6.06 11.02 4.00
N LYS A 233 -5.40 10.09 3.31
CA LYS A 233 -4.70 10.27 2.04
C LYS A 233 -5.01 9.11 1.08
N PRO A 234 -6.25 9.03 0.57
CA PRO A 234 -6.76 7.85 -0.11
C PRO A 234 -6.02 7.50 -1.40
N LYS A 235 -5.52 8.49 -2.15
CA LYS A 235 -4.72 8.24 -3.35
C LYS A 235 -3.36 7.61 -2.99
N LEU A 236 -2.68 8.13 -1.98
CA LEU A 236 -1.41 7.58 -1.52
C LEU A 236 -1.60 6.16 -0.99
N TYR A 237 -2.65 5.91 -0.20
CA TYR A 237 -2.98 4.58 0.29
C TYR A 237 -3.22 3.58 -0.84
N SER A 238 -4.07 3.94 -1.80
CA SER A 238 -4.34 3.09 -2.97
C SER A 238 -3.09 2.86 -3.83
N THR A 239 -2.24 3.90 -3.96
CA THR A 239 -0.94 3.83 -4.65
C THR A 239 -0.02 2.80 -4.00
N PHE A 240 0.16 2.93 -2.70
CA PHE A 240 0.98 2.03 -1.90
C PHE A 240 0.51 0.57 -2.03
N LEU A 241 -0.78 0.32 -1.81
CA LEU A 241 -1.32 -1.05 -1.87
C LEU A 241 -1.25 -1.67 -3.25
N LEU A 242 -1.55 -0.89 -4.29
CA LEU A 242 -1.44 -1.37 -5.66
C LEU A 242 0.00 -1.72 -6.02
N TRP A 243 0.95 -0.87 -5.64
CA TRP A 243 2.36 -1.16 -5.82
C TRP A 243 2.75 -2.44 -5.09
N LEU A 244 2.42 -2.55 -3.80
CA LEU A 244 2.79 -3.69 -2.97
C LEU A 244 2.25 -5.01 -3.53
N LEU A 245 0.97 -5.05 -3.90
CA LEU A 245 0.36 -6.24 -4.48
C LEU A 245 0.94 -6.57 -5.87
N SER A 246 1.24 -5.53 -6.68
CA SER A 246 1.82 -5.73 -8.02
C SER A 246 3.27 -6.22 -7.93
N GLU A 247 4.04 -5.70 -6.97
CA GLU A 247 5.41 -6.12 -6.71
C GLU A 247 5.46 -7.57 -6.23
N LEU A 248 4.57 -7.96 -5.32
CA LEU A 248 4.43 -9.36 -4.91
C LEU A 248 4.08 -10.27 -6.09
N TYR A 249 3.15 -9.83 -6.93
CA TYR A 249 2.76 -10.62 -8.09
C TYR A 249 3.91 -10.81 -9.09
N SER A 250 4.72 -9.78 -9.33
CA SER A 250 5.85 -9.84 -10.26
C SER A 250 7.05 -10.60 -9.70
N THR A 251 7.31 -10.46 -8.41
CA THR A 251 8.53 -11.00 -7.76
C THR A 251 8.35 -12.45 -7.32
N LEU A 252 7.16 -12.84 -6.83
CA LEU A 252 6.96 -14.20 -6.33
C LEU A 252 6.82 -15.21 -7.48
N PRO A 253 7.47 -16.38 -7.37
CA PRO A 253 7.28 -17.46 -8.32
C PRO A 253 5.87 -18.07 -8.18
N GLU A 254 5.34 -18.65 -9.24
CA GLU A 254 4.15 -19.48 -9.16
C GLU A 254 4.41 -20.75 -8.37
N VAL A 255 3.46 -21.13 -7.51
CA VAL A 255 3.65 -22.21 -6.53
C VAL A 255 2.49 -23.17 -6.55
N GLY A 256 1.79 -23.51 -7.39
CA GLY A 256 0.69 -24.50 -7.37
C GLY A 256 -0.09 -24.53 -6.04
N ASP A 257 -0.70 -25.67 -5.75
CA ASP A 257 -1.41 -25.89 -4.49
C ASP A 257 -0.42 -26.23 -3.37
N MET A 258 -0.28 -25.34 -2.40
CA MET A 258 0.52 -25.52 -1.19
C MET A 258 -0.35 -25.88 0.01
N ASP A 259 0.21 -26.59 0.99
CA ASP A 259 -0.48 -26.93 2.23
C ASP A 259 -0.84 -25.69 3.07
N LEU A 260 -0.02 -24.64 3.00
CA LEU A 260 -0.24 -23.34 3.65
C LEU A 260 0.16 -22.21 2.69
N PRO A 261 -0.47 -21.04 2.77
CA PRO A 261 -0.06 -19.89 1.98
C PRO A 261 1.34 -19.40 2.37
N LYS A 262 2.04 -18.76 1.42
CA LYS A 262 3.32 -18.10 1.67
C LYS A 262 3.17 -16.82 2.47
N LEU A 263 2.04 -16.13 2.29
CA LEU A 263 1.75 -14.85 2.89
C LEU A 263 0.23 -14.64 2.91
N VAL A 264 -0.26 -13.99 3.96
CA VAL A 264 -1.67 -13.57 4.05
C VAL A 264 -1.75 -12.06 4.27
N PHE A 265 -2.56 -11.40 3.45
CA PHE A 265 -2.90 -9.98 3.59
C PHE A 265 -4.23 -9.80 4.28
N PHE A 266 -4.29 -8.89 5.25
CA PHE A 266 -5.51 -8.39 5.86
C PHE A 266 -5.66 -6.90 5.56
N PHE A 267 -6.71 -6.53 4.84
CA PHE A 267 -7.06 -5.14 4.57
C PHE A 267 -8.25 -4.75 5.44
N ASP A 268 -7.97 -4.05 6.54
CA ASP A 268 -9.02 -3.46 7.37
C ASP A 268 -9.61 -2.23 6.66
N GLU A 269 -10.89 -1.95 6.93
CA GLU A 269 -11.69 -0.90 6.27
C GLU A 269 -11.56 -0.94 4.74
N ALA A 270 -11.71 -2.15 4.17
CA ALA A 270 -11.43 -2.42 2.75
C ALA A 270 -12.28 -1.58 1.77
N HIS A 271 -13.39 -0.97 2.22
CA HIS A 271 -14.16 -0.02 1.41
C HIS A 271 -13.30 1.14 0.88
N MET A 272 -12.30 1.57 1.63
CA MET A 272 -11.39 2.66 1.22
C MET A 272 -10.58 2.36 -0.04
N LEU A 273 -10.45 1.07 -0.42
CA LEU A 273 -9.78 0.69 -1.66
C LEU A 273 -10.65 0.91 -2.90
N PHE A 274 -11.96 1.04 -2.70
CA PHE A 274 -12.95 1.06 -3.78
C PHE A 274 -13.78 2.34 -3.79
N ASP A 275 -13.97 3.01 -2.64
CA ASP A 275 -14.66 4.28 -2.53
C ASP A 275 -13.82 5.39 -3.17
N ASP A 276 -14.44 6.20 -4.05
CA ASP A 276 -13.80 7.30 -4.78
C ASP A 276 -12.53 6.93 -5.59
N THR A 277 -12.29 5.63 -5.76
CA THR A 277 -11.13 5.12 -6.51
C THR A 277 -11.42 5.14 -8.01
N PRO A 278 -10.51 5.67 -8.86
CA PRO A 278 -10.67 5.60 -10.30
C PRO A 278 -10.90 4.17 -10.77
N LYS A 279 -11.88 3.97 -11.68
CA LYS A 279 -12.27 2.64 -12.15
C LYS A 279 -11.06 1.81 -12.64
N ALA A 280 -10.15 2.43 -13.41
CA ALA A 280 -8.96 1.75 -13.90
C ALA A 280 -8.05 1.22 -12.78
N LEU A 281 -8.03 1.88 -11.62
CA LEU A 281 -7.28 1.46 -10.44
C LEU A 281 -8.00 0.31 -9.72
N ALA A 282 -9.33 0.42 -9.55
CA ALA A 282 -10.15 -0.65 -8.97
C ALA A 282 -10.07 -1.94 -9.82
N ASP A 283 -10.15 -1.83 -11.16
CA ASP A 283 -10.00 -2.95 -12.09
C ASP A 283 -8.62 -3.63 -11.95
N LYS A 284 -7.57 -2.83 -11.69
CA LYS A 284 -6.22 -3.37 -11.48
C LYS A 284 -6.08 -4.10 -10.16
N ILE A 285 -6.65 -3.57 -9.07
CA ILE A 285 -6.70 -4.25 -7.77
C ILE A 285 -7.42 -5.59 -7.93
N GLU A 286 -8.57 -5.60 -8.60
CA GLU A 286 -9.31 -6.83 -8.91
C GLU A 286 -8.48 -7.85 -9.67
N GLN A 287 -7.80 -7.41 -10.74
CA GLN A 287 -6.92 -8.26 -11.52
C GLN A 287 -5.82 -8.89 -10.67
N VAL A 288 -5.14 -8.08 -9.85
CA VAL A 288 -4.05 -8.56 -8.99
C VAL A 288 -4.59 -9.54 -7.95
N VAL A 289 -5.68 -9.22 -7.25
CA VAL A 289 -6.30 -10.13 -6.26
C VAL A 289 -6.65 -11.47 -6.90
N ARG A 290 -7.19 -11.49 -8.12
CA ARG A 290 -7.50 -12.73 -8.84
C ARG A 290 -6.26 -13.59 -9.13
N LEU A 291 -5.14 -12.95 -9.49
CA LEU A 291 -3.95 -13.62 -9.99
C LEU A 291 -2.98 -14.00 -8.85
N ILE A 292 -2.93 -13.24 -7.76
CA ILE A 292 -1.92 -13.41 -6.70
C ILE A 292 -2.06 -14.73 -5.94
N ARG A 293 -3.23 -15.36 -6.05
CA ARG A 293 -3.46 -16.70 -5.53
C ARG A 293 -2.45 -17.72 -6.07
N SER A 294 -2.10 -17.66 -7.38
CA SER A 294 -1.12 -18.57 -7.99
C SER A 294 0.28 -18.43 -7.39
N LYS A 295 0.54 -17.31 -6.71
CA LYS A 295 1.79 -17.02 -5.99
C LYS A 295 1.76 -17.50 -4.52
N GLY A 296 0.68 -18.17 -4.11
CA GLY A 296 0.51 -18.64 -2.73
C GLY A 296 0.12 -17.55 -1.74
N VAL A 297 -0.43 -16.43 -2.21
CA VAL A 297 -0.84 -15.30 -1.35
C VAL A 297 -2.34 -15.29 -1.14
N GLY A 298 -2.77 -15.27 0.13
CA GLY A 298 -4.16 -15.07 0.53
C GLY A 298 -4.45 -13.60 0.80
N VAL A 299 -5.64 -13.12 0.42
CA VAL A 299 -6.11 -11.75 0.70
C VAL A 299 -7.44 -11.82 1.44
N TYR A 300 -7.51 -11.17 2.60
CA TYR A 300 -8.71 -11.11 3.43
C TYR A 300 -9.12 -9.66 3.60
N PHE A 301 -10.31 -9.33 3.11
CA PHE A 301 -10.90 -8.02 3.29
C PHE A 301 -11.74 -7.97 4.55
N VAL A 302 -11.54 -6.91 5.33
CA VAL A 302 -12.34 -6.62 6.52
C VAL A 302 -13.11 -5.32 6.27
N THR A 303 -14.45 -5.36 6.35
CA THR A 303 -15.29 -4.23 6.01
C THR A 303 -16.56 -4.17 6.84
N GLN A 304 -17.28 -3.06 6.77
CA GLN A 304 -18.53 -2.88 7.50
C GLN A 304 -19.72 -3.58 6.80
N SER A 305 -19.68 -3.68 5.48
CA SER A 305 -20.72 -4.33 4.69
C SER A 305 -20.11 -5.12 3.51
N PRO A 306 -20.64 -6.29 3.15
CA PRO A 306 -20.24 -6.98 1.92
C PRO A 306 -20.46 -6.14 0.66
N THR A 307 -21.42 -5.21 0.67
CA THR A 307 -21.73 -4.31 -0.46
C THR A 307 -20.67 -3.25 -0.72
N ASP A 308 -19.71 -3.09 0.19
CA ASP A 308 -18.58 -2.17 0.03
C ASP A 308 -17.50 -2.74 -0.93
N ILE A 309 -17.57 -4.05 -1.18
CA ILE A 309 -16.63 -4.75 -2.07
C ILE A 309 -17.30 -4.95 -3.44
N PRO A 310 -16.62 -4.64 -4.55
CA PRO A 310 -17.13 -4.93 -5.89
C PRO A 310 -17.53 -6.40 -6.05
N GLU A 311 -18.64 -6.67 -6.74
CA GLU A 311 -19.21 -8.02 -6.90
C GLU A 311 -18.20 -9.00 -7.55
N SER A 312 -17.41 -8.50 -8.47
CA SER A 312 -16.35 -9.27 -9.14
C SER A 312 -15.25 -9.77 -8.20
N ILE A 313 -14.91 -8.98 -7.16
CA ILE A 313 -13.99 -9.38 -6.10
C ILE A 313 -14.71 -10.24 -5.07
N LEU A 314 -15.92 -9.85 -4.66
CA LEU A 314 -16.72 -10.58 -3.66
C LEU A 314 -16.90 -12.05 -4.06
N GLY A 315 -17.05 -12.33 -5.35
CA GLY A 315 -17.10 -13.69 -5.90
C GLY A 315 -15.81 -14.51 -5.76
N GLN A 316 -14.65 -13.87 -5.49
CA GLN A 316 -13.37 -14.54 -5.27
C GLN A 316 -13.12 -14.87 -3.79
N LEU A 317 -13.88 -14.28 -2.86
CA LEU A 317 -13.68 -14.39 -1.42
C LEU A 317 -14.38 -15.65 -0.87
N GLY A 318 -13.66 -16.78 -0.90
CA GLY A 318 -14.24 -18.08 -0.58
C GLY A 318 -14.42 -18.31 0.92
N ASN A 319 -13.54 -17.80 1.79
CA ASN A 319 -13.61 -17.96 3.23
C ASN A 319 -14.36 -16.77 3.85
N ARG A 320 -15.52 -16.99 4.47
CA ARG A 320 -16.40 -15.90 4.89
C ARG A 320 -16.75 -15.97 6.36
N VAL A 321 -16.64 -14.80 7.00
CA VAL A 321 -17.08 -14.53 8.37
C VAL A 321 -17.98 -13.30 8.36
N GLN A 322 -19.25 -13.45 8.67
CA GLN A 322 -20.23 -12.38 8.72
C GLN A 322 -20.70 -12.14 10.15
N HIS A 323 -20.28 -11.04 10.73
CA HIS A 323 -20.82 -10.55 12.00
C HIS A 323 -22.17 -9.85 11.80
N ALA A 324 -22.78 -9.40 12.89
CA ALA A 324 -24.07 -8.72 12.85
C ALA A 324 -24.06 -7.50 11.93
N LEU A 325 -25.12 -7.36 11.16
CA LEU A 325 -25.48 -6.12 10.48
C LEU A 325 -26.71 -5.51 11.13
N ARG A 326 -26.76 -4.17 11.15
CA ARG A 326 -27.93 -3.41 11.65
C ARG A 326 -28.72 -2.91 10.44
N ALA A 327 -30.00 -3.25 10.36
CA ALA A 327 -30.83 -2.94 9.20
C ALA A 327 -31.83 -1.82 9.51
N PHE A 328 -31.31 -0.59 9.73
CA PHE A 328 -32.14 0.59 10.02
C PHE A 328 -32.69 1.29 8.77
N THR A 329 -32.02 1.15 7.64
CA THR A 329 -32.38 1.80 6.37
C THR A 329 -32.61 0.77 5.26
N PRO A 330 -33.29 1.14 4.16
CA PRO A 330 -33.40 0.27 2.99
C PRO A 330 -32.06 -0.18 2.42
N LYS A 331 -31.02 0.67 2.51
CA LYS A 331 -29.65 0.33 2.11
C LYS A 331 -29.11 -0.81 2.99
N ASP A 332 -29.32 -0.71 4.31
CA ASP A 332 -28.86 -1.75 5.25
C ASP A 332 -29.61 -3.07 5.04
N GLN A 333 -30.92 -3.02 4.78
CA GLN A 333 -31.70 -4.24 4.45
C GLN A 333 -31.17 -4.92 3.19
N LYS A 334 -30.82 -4.13 2.16
CA LYS A 334 -30.18 -4.67 0.95
C LYS A 334 -28.84 -5.32 1.29
N ALA A 335 -28.02 -4.71 2.15
CA ALA A 335 -26.74 -5.27 2.59
C ALA A 335 -26.92 -6.62 3.31
N VAL A 336 -27.92 -6.73 4.21
CA VAL A 336 -28.26 -8.00 4.89
C VAL A 336 -28.66 -9.06 3.86
N LYS A 337 -29.51 -8.70 2.89
CA LYS A 337 -29.94 -9.63 1.83
C LYS A 337 -28.76 -10.11 1.01
N VAL A 338 -27.91 -9.21 0.51
CA VAL A 338 -26.68 -9.55 -0.24
C VAL A 338 -25.79 -10.47 0.59
N ALA A 339 -25.54 -10.13 1.87
CA ALA A 339 -24.75 -10.98 2.76
C ALA A 339 -25.32 -12.41 2.87
N ALA A 340 -26.64 -12.53 3.08
CA ALA A 340 -27.30 -13.81 3.22
C ALA A 340 -27.24 -14.66 1.93
N GLU A 341 -27.47 -14.05 0.78
CA GLU A 341 -27.46 -14.71 -0.53
C GLU A 341 -26.06 -15.20 -0.95
N THR A 342 -25.00 -14.66 -0.35
CA THR A 342 -23.63 -15.10 -0.63
C THR A 342 -23.20 -16.36 0.12
N PHE A 343 -24.03 -16.88 1.02
CA PHE A 343 -23.77 -18.12 1.76
C PHE A 343 -24.53 -19.30 1.16
N ARG A 344 -23.92 -20.49 1.29
CA ARG A 344 -24.65 -21.73 1.12
C ARG A 344 -25.59 -21.90 2.33
N ALA A 345 -26.90 -21.77 2.08
CA ALA A 345 -27.93 -21.75 3.12
C ALA A 345 -27.89 -22.99 4.04
N ASN A 346 -28.15 -22.74 5.32
CA ASN A 346 -28.37 -23.80 6.30
C ASN A 346 -29.89 -23.97 6.49
N PRO A 347 -30.45 -25.16 6.30
CA PRO A 347 -31.90 -25.38 6.43
C PRO A 347 -32.42 -25.21 7.87
N SER A 348 -31.55 -25.13 8.89
CA SER A 348 -31.96 -25.03 10.31
C SER A 348 -32.31 -23.61 10.76
N PHE A 349 -31.98 -22.55 9.97
CA PHE A 349 -32.29 -21.16 10.30
C PHE A 349 -32.35 -20.27 9.07
N ASP A 350 -33.06 -19.14 9.17
CA ASP A 350 -33.03 -18.09 8.18
C ASP A 350 -31.73 -17.27 8.32
N THR A 351 -30.96 -17.18 7.24
CA THR A 351 -29.63 -16.53 7.24
C THR A 351 -29.73 -15.03 7.46
N SER A 352 -30.74 -14.36 6.86
CA SER A 352 -30.93 -12.91 7.00
C SER A 352 -31.35 -12.55 8.43
N GLU A 353 -32.27 -13.31 9.01
CA GLU A 353 -32.69 -13.13 10.38
C GLU A 353 -31.54 -13.39 11.36
N ALA A 354 -30.77 -14.45 11.12
CA ALA A 354 -29.61 -14.77 11.92
C ALA A 354 -28.58 -13.64 11.93
N ILE A 355 -28.24 -13.02 10.78
CA ILE A 355 -27.28 -11.90 10.67
C ILE A 355 -27.72 -10.73 11.56
N MET A 356 -28.99 -10.39 11.58
CA MET A 356 -29.52 -9.27 12.37
C MET A 356 -29.51 -9.52 13.88
N ASN A 357 -29.55 -10.79 14.29
CA ASN A 357 -29.67 -11.22 15.69
C ASN A 357 -28.36 -11.73 16.31
N LEU A 358 -27.21 -11.67 15.60
CA LEU A 358 -25.91 -12.05 16.15
C LEU A 358 -25.49 -11.13 17.30
N GLY A 359 -24.95 -11.73 18.35
CA GLY A 359 -24.29 -11.00 19.45
C GLY A 359 -22.86 -10.60 19.12
N THR A 360 -22.26 -9.76 19.99
CA THR A 360 -20.83 -9.40 19.85
C THR A 360 -19.93 -10.63 19.94
N GLY A 361 -19.07 -10.80 18.95
CA GLY A 361 -18.17 -11.96 18.80
C GLY A 361 -18.89 -13.26 18.37
N GLU A 362 -20.14 -13.17 17.92
CA GLU A 362 -20.81 -14.21 17.15
C GLU A 362 -20.71 -13.85 15.66
N ALA A 363 -20.73 -14.86 14.81
CA ALA A 363 -20.69 -14.69 13.37
C ALA A 363 -21.40 -15.87 12.66
N LEU A 364 -21.83 -15.62 11.45
CA LEU A 364 -22.06 -16.66 10.46
C LEU A 364 -20.75 -16.97 9.75
N VAL A 365 -20.37 -18.24 9.72
CA VAL A 365 -19.09 -18.69 9.19
C VAL A 365 -19.32 -19.74 8.10
N SER A 366 -18.64 -19.57 6.98
CA SER A 366 -18.57 -20.53 5.89
C SER A 366 -17.15 -20.55 5.35
N PHE A 367 -16.44 -21.63 5.56
CA PHE A 367 -15.12 -21.87 5.01
C PHE A 367 -15.20 -22.89 3.86
N LEU A 368 -14.21 -22.86 2.98
CA LEU A 368 -14.14 -23.78 1.85
C LEU A 368 -13.80 -25.20 2.32
N ASP A 369 -14.42 -26.17 1.69
CA ASP A 369 -14.10 -27.58 1.86
C ASP A 369 -12.82 -27.98 1.07
N GLU A 370 -12.40 -29.23 1.17
CA GLU A 370 -11.22 -29.76 0.48
C GLU A 370 -11.27 -29.63 -1.05
N LYS A 371 -12.47 -29.56 -1.62
CA LYS A 371 -12.71 -29.39 -3.06
C LYS A 371 -12.79 -27.91 -3.47
N GLY A 372 -12.72 -26.98 -2.50
CA GLY A 372 -12.86 -25.56 -2.73
C GLY A 372 -14.31 -25.09 -2.90
N ALA A 373 -15.28 -25.91 -2.49
CA ALA A 373 -16.69 -25.51 -2.45
C ALA A 373 -17.02 -24.83 -1.11
N PRO A 374 -17.90 -23.80 -1.11
CA PRO A 374 -18.35 -23.19 0.14
C PRO A 374 -19.08 -24.19 1.05
N GLY A 375 -18.66 -24.24 2.31
CA GLY A 375 -19.35 -25.01 3.35
C GLY A 375 -20.75 -24.45 3.63
N VAL A 376 -21.62 -25.25 4.20
CA VAL A 376 -22.93 -24.81 4.71
C VAL A 376 -22.68 -23.79 5.83
N VAL A 377 -23.37 -22.65 5.78
CA VAL A 377 -23.19 -21.59 6.77
C VAL A 377 -23.56 -22.06 8.17
N GLN A 378 -22.73 -21.73 9.14
CA GLN A 378 -22.95 -22.08 10.55
C GLN A 378 -22.93 -20.83 11.42
N LYS A 379 -23.82 -20.79 12.41
CA LYS A 379 -23.76 -19.79 13.49
C LYS A 379 -22.69 -20.22 14.48
N ALA A 380 -21.71 -19.37 14.73
CA ALA A 380 -20.54 -19.70 15.56
C ALA A 380 -20.13 -18.54 16.46
N LYS A 381 -19.37 -18.87 17.50
CA LYS A 381 -18.63 -17.92 18.33
C LYS A 381 -17.20 -17.87 17.84
N ILE A 382 -16.70 -16.65 17.59
CA ILE A 382 -15.29 -16.45 17.26
C ILE A 382 -14.45 -16.72 18.50
N LEU A 383 -13.28 -17.34 18.33
CA LEU A 383 -12.31 -17.54 19.39
C LEU A 383 -11.85 -16.18 19.98
N PHE A 384 -11.20 -16.21 21.11
CA PHE A 384 -10.51 -15.03 21.65
C PHE A 384 -9.04 -15.07 21.24
N PRO A 385 -8.39 -13.91 21.05
CA PRO A 385 -6.96 -13.86 20.74
C PRO A 385 -6.10 -14.25 21.96
N LEU A 386 -4.95 -14.83 21.68
CA LEU A 386 -3.94 -15.14 22.71
C LEU A 386 -2.99 -13.97 22.94
N SER A 387 -2.95 -13.02 22.02
CA SER A 387 -2.23 -11.76 22.18
C SER A 387 -3.09 -10.69 22.84
N GLN A 388 -2.49 -9.55 23.13
CA GLN A 388 -3.18 -8.41 23.73
C GLN A 388 -4.19 -7.82 22.74
N ILE A 389 -5.41 -7.56 23.20
CA ILE A 389 -6.42 -6.80 22.45
C ILE A 389 -6.15 -5.30 22.64
N GLY A 390 -6.20 -4.53 21.55
CA GLY A 390 -6.02 -3.09 21.55
C GLY A 390 -4.55 -2.68 21.36
N ALA A 391 -4.31 -1.37 21.39
CA ALA A 391 -3.02 -0.78 21.09
C ALA A 391 -1.96 -1.04 22.16
N ILE A 392 -0.68 -1.05 21.75
CA ILE A 392 0.47 -0.91 22.65
C ILE A 392 0.80 0.58 22.83
N ASP A 393 1.55 0.91 23.89
CA ASP A 393 2.04 2.26 24.07
C ASP A 393 3.22 2.61 23.13
N ALA A 394 3.51 3.92 22.99
CA ALA A 394 4.55 4.41 22.10
C ALA A 394 5.97 3.91 22.51
N SER A 395 6.22 3.71 23.80
CA SER A 395 7.51 3.20 24.30
C SER A 395 7.71 1.74 23.88
N GLN A 396 6.70 0.90 24.07
CA GLN A 396 6.70 -0.50 23.63
C GLN A 396 6.92 -0.60 22.12
N ARG A 397 6.19 0.23 21.33
CA ARG A 397 6.34 0.28 19.88
C ARG A 397 7.77 0.66 19.48
N SER A 398 8.33 1.74 20.04
CA SER A 398 9.70 2.18 19.78
C SER A 398 10.74 1.10 20.14
N GLN A 399 10.54 0.39 21.23
CA GLN A 399 11.43 -0.71 21.61
C GLN A 399 11.39 -1.86 20.60
N LEU A 400 10.19 -2.24 20.14
CA LEU A 400 10.01 -3.29 19.14
C LEU A 400 10.63 -2.91 17.80
N ILE A 401 10.47 -1.66 17.36
CA ILE A 401 11.12 -1.15 16.13
C ILE A 401 12.64 -1.25 16.25
N LYS A 402 13.22 -0.77 17.35
CA LYS A 402 14.68 -0.79 17.57
C LYS A 402 15.26 -2.20 17.72
N SER A 403 14.48 -3.15 18.20
CA SER A 403 14.89 -4.56 18.34
C SER A 403 14.59 -5.41 17.11
N SER A 404 13.94 -4.84 16.10
CA SER A 404 13.60 -5.53 14.86
C SER A 404 14.86 -5.92 14.08
N ARG A 405 14.84 -7.10 13.45
CA ARG A 405 15.96 -7.58 12.62
C ARG A 405 16.22 -6.73 11.37
N ILE A 406 15.26 -5.90 10.98
CA ILE A 406 15.39 -4.97 9.86
C ILE A 406 15.70 -3.55 10.30
N TYR A 407 15.95 -3.32 11.59
CA TYR A 407 16.35 -2.00 12.08
C TYR A 407 17.64 -1.52 11.39
N GLY A 408 17.63 -0.30 10.91
CA GLY A 408 18.74 0.29 10.15
C GLY A 408 18.71 -0.04 8.64
N LYS A 409 17.89 -1.01 8.17
CA LYS A 409 17.81 -1.36 6.75
C LYS A 409 17.07 -0.28 5.93
N TYR A 410 16.03 0.31 6.50
CA TYR A 410 15.13 1.25 5.82
C TYR A 410 15.08 2.63 6.45
N ASP A 411 15.61 2.78 7.66
CA ASP A 411 15.35 3.94 8.52
C ASP A 411 16.05 5.22 8.02
N THR A 412 17.20 5.07 7.36
CA THR A 412 17.95 6.22 6.82
C THR A 412 17.72 6.35 5.33
N PRO A 413 17.15 7.47 4.84
CA PRO A 413 17.06 7.74 3.42
C PRO A 413 18.43 7.78 2.75
N VAL A 414 18.52 7.25 1.53
CA VAL A 414 19.71 7.31 0.69
C VAL A 414 19.40 8.22 -0.50
N ASP A 415 20.14 9.31 -0.58
CA ASP A 415 20.09 10.24 -1.73
C ASP A 415 21.38 10.06 -2.52
N ARG A 416 21.30 9.39 -3.65
CA ARG A 416 22.44 9.19 -4.57
C ARG A 416 22.21 9.93 -5.87
N GLU A 417 23.26 10.10 -6.64
CA GLU A 417 23.18 10.72 -7.96
C GLU A 417 22.11 10.02 -8.82
N SER A 418 21.16 10.79 -9.31
CA SER A 418 19.99 10.32 -10.03
C SER A 418 19.72 11.23 -11.25
N ALA A 419 18.59 11.07 -11.92
CA ALA A 419 18.23 11.87 -13.08
C ALA A 419 18.25 13.38 -12.79
N PHE A 420 17.83 13.79 -11.59
CA PHE A 420 17.80 15.19 -11.19
C PHE A 420 19.20 15.81 -11.19
N GLU A 421 20.17 15.21 -10.50
CA GLU A 421 21.52 15.73 -10.36
C GLU A 421 22.24 15.76 -11.71
N VAL A 422 22.11 14.69 -12.50
CA VAL A 422 22.75 14.58 -13.82
C VAL A 422 22.20 15.64 -14.78
N LEU A 423 20.88 15.79 -14.86
CA LEU A 423 20.24 16.76 -15.75
C LEU A 423 20.49 18.20 -15.31
N LEU A 424 20.57 18.44 -13.99
CA LEU A 424 20.92 19.77 -13.46
C LEU A 424 22.37 20.14 -13.83
N ALA A 425 23.30 19.19 -13.71
CA ALA A 425 24.70 19.40 -14.09
C ALA A 425 24.85 19.63 -15.60
N GLN A 426 24.07 18.91 -16.42
CA GLN A 426 24.04 19.12 -17.86
C GLN A 426 23.50 20.51 -18.22
N ALA A 427 22.38 20.89 -17.63
CA ALA A 427 21.78 22.22 -17.88
C ALA A 427 22.76 23.38 -17.55
N ARG A 428 23.50 23.26 -16.45
CA ARG A 428 24.51 24.24 -16.08
C ARG A 428 25.65 24.31 -17.10
N LYS A 429 26.13 23.20 -17.61
CA LYS A 429 27.15 23.15 -18.66
C LYS A 429 26.65 23.79 -19.95
N ASP A 430 25.44 23.45 -20.37
CA ASP A 430 24.82 24.03 -21.56
C ASP A 430 24.68 25.57 -21.44
N GLU A 431 24.32 26.08 -20.24
CA GLU A 431 24.25 27.51 -19.96
C GLU A 431 25.63 28.20 -19.99
N GLU A 432 26.66 27.57 -19.41
CA GLU A 432 28.03 28.06 -19.41
C GLU A 432 28.59 28.09 -20.84
N GLU A 433 28.37 27.06 -21.64
CA GLU A 433 28.80 26.98 -23.05
C GLU A 433 28.09 28.05 -23.88
N ALA A 434 26.77 28.20 -23.72
CA ALA A 434 26.00 29.22 -24.40
C ALA A 434 26.47 30.66 -24.03
N ALA A 435 26.80 30.89 -22.75
CA ALA A 435 27.33 32.17 -22.29
C ALA A 435 28.73 32.46 -22.87
N ALA A 436 29.59 31.42 -22.95
CA ALA A 436 30.92 31.53 -23.54
C ALA A 436 30.85 31.81 -25.07
N GLU A 437 29.94 31.11 -25.78
CA GLU A 437 29.71 31.38 -27.20
C GLU A 437 29.14 32.78 -27.45
N ALA A 438 28.25 33.26 -26.61
CA ALA A 438 27.71 34.63 -26.72
C ALA A 438 28.79 35.66 -26.51
N GLN A 439 29.72 35.46 -25.54
CA GLN A 439 30.88 36.35 -25.31
C GLN A 439 31.85 36.31 -26.47
N THR A 440 32.09 35.17 -27.09
CA THR A 440 32.97 35.00 -28.26
C THR A 440 32.40 35.73 -29.47
N LYS A 441 31.11 35.58 -29.74
CA LYS A 441 30.39 36.30 -30.83
C LYS A 441 30.34 37.81 -30.60
N GLU A 442 30.23 38.27 -29.36
CA GLU A 442 30.32 39.69 -29.02
C GLU A 442 31.74 40.26 -29.25
N THR A 443 32.78 39.48 -28.93
CA THR A 443 34.16 39.86 -29.17
C THR A 443 34.52 39.85 -30.65
N GLU A 444 34.06 38.91 -31.42
CA GLU A 444 34.22 38.87 -32.88
C GLU A 444 33.47 40.01 -33.59
N ASN A 445 32.24 40.32 -33.16
CA ASN A 445 31.49 41.46 -33.68
C ASN A 445 32.10 42.83 -33.31
N LYS A 446 32.81 42.90 -32.18
CA LYS A 446 33.56 44.14 -31.79
C LYS A 446 34.86 44.27 -32.54
N SER A 447 35.53 43.18 -32.95
CA SER A 447 36.71 43.22 -33.81
C SER A 447 36.37 43.50 -35.28
N ALA A 448 35.19 43.13 -35.75
CA ALA A 448 34.72 43.39 -37.14
C ALA A 448 34.19 44.81 -37.34
N LYS A 449 33.86 45.57 -36.29
CA LYS A 449 33.45 46.99 -36.32
C LYS A 449 34.48 47.83 -35.59
N GLY A 450 35.64 48.01 -36.22
CA GLY A 450 36.62 48.95 -35.78
C GLY A 450 36.07 50.38 -35.78
N GLY A 451 36.04 51.06 -34.64
CA GLY A 451 35.91 52.51 -34.46
C GLY A 451 34.52 53.01 -34.12
N GLY A 452 34.30 53.38 -32.85
CA GLY A 452 33.14 54.18 -32.45
C GLY A 452 32.72 54.04 -31.00
N LEU A 453 32.85 55.08 -30.25
CA LEU A 453 32.50 55.40 -28.86
C LEU A 453 31.11 54.84 -28.42
N PHE A 454 31.01 53.62 -27.87
CA PHE A 454 29.80 53.19 -27.09
C PHE A 454 30.09 52.01 -26.14
N GLY A 455 31.16 52.13 -25.38
CA GLY A 455 31.67 51.03 -24.53
C GLY A 455 31.22 51.01 -23.05
N LYS A 456 30.16 51.70 -22.63
CA LYS A 456 29.81 51.80 -21.19
C LYS A 456 28.40 51.37 -20.76
N LEU A 457 27.51 51.03 -21.67
CA LEU A 457 26.14 50.62 -21.28
C LEU A 457 25.87 49.10 -21.29
N ALA A 458 26.73 48.26 -21.88
CA ALA A 458 26.49 46.81 -22.00
C ALA A 458 26.80 46.02 -20.71
N LYS A 459 27.52 46.60 -19.75
CA LYS A 459 27.90 45.91 -18.50
C LYS A 459 26.78 45.80 -17.45
N ALA A 460 25.73 46.62 -17.56
CA ALA A 460 24.65 46.68 -16.57
C ALA A 460 23.53 45.67 -16.83
N VAL A 461 23.36 45.19 -18.06
CA VAL A 461 22.23 44.26 -18.43
C VAL A 461 22.57 42.82 -18.13
N VAL A 462 23.82 42.39 -18.27
CA VAL A 462 24.24 40.99 -18.01
C VAL A 462 24.20 40.66 -16.53
N THR A 463 24.48 41.61 -15.64
CA THR A 463 24.43 41.38 -14.18
C THR A 463 23.00 41.26 -13.62
N ALA A 464 22.01 41.82 -14.30
CA ALA A 464 20.61 41.76 -13.87
C ALA A 464 19.90 40.41 -14.19
N VAL A 465 20.30 39.75 -15.29
CA VAL A 465 19.69 38.45 -15.70
C VAL A 465 20.23 37.29 -14.87
N THR A 466 21.55 37.32 -14.56
CA THR A 466 22.16 36.28 -13.68
C THR A 466 21.66 36.35 -12.23
N ALA A 467 21.34 37.57 -11.73
CA ALA A 467 20.78 37.73 -10.39
C ALA A 467 19.31 37.24 -10.27
N SER A 468 18.51 37.33 -11.34
CA SER A 468 17.12 36.92 -11.36
C SER A 468 16.95 35.36 -11.38
N VAL A 469 17.83 34.65 -12.08
CA VAL A 469 17.79 33.17 -12.14
C VAL A 469 18.33 32.54 -10.84
N ALA A 470 19.40 33.13 -10.27
CA ALA A 470 19.93 32.70 -8.97
C ALA A 470 18.94 32.95 -7.82
N ALA A 471 18.13 34.00 -7.87
CA ALA A 471 17.13 34.32 -6.85
C ALA A 471 15.94 33.38 -6.90
N SER A 472 15.50 32.90 -8.07
CA SER A 472 14.37 31.95 -8.17
C SER A 472 14.75 30.54 -7.70
N VAL A 473 16.02 30.13 -7.88
CA VAL A 473 16.53 28.83 -7.38
C VAL A 473 16.79 28.89 -5.86
N ALA A 474 17.30 30.05 -5.34
CA ALA A 474 17.51 30.21 -3.91
C ALA A 474 16.20 30.27 -3.09
N VAL A 475 15.12 30.82 -3.65
CA VAL A 475 13.81 30.87 -2.97
C VAL A 475 13.21 29.48 -2.82
N SER A 476 13.38 28.57 -3.79
CA SER A 476 12.96 27.17 -3.65
C SER A 476 13.77 26.43 -2.59
N TYR A 477 15.06 26.73 -2.43
CA TYR A 477 15.94 26.05 -1.47
C TYR A 477 15.75 26.55 -0.02
N THR A 478 15.39 27.82 0.18
CA THR A 478 15.10 28.35 1.52
C THR A 478 13.75 27.94 2.07
N HIS A 479 12.76 27.67 1.22
CA HIS A 479 11.48 27.13 1.66
C HIS A 479 11.55 25.66 2.13
N LEU A 480 12.46 24.87 1.53
CA LEU A 480 12.68 23.48 1.96
C LEU A 480 13.43 23.39 3.31
N ARG A 481 14.34 24.32 3.62
CA ARG A 481 15.08 24.33 4.89
C ARG A 481 14.31 24.91 6.09
N ALA A 482 13.29 25.72 5.85
CA ALA A 482 12.49 26.33 6.92
C ALA A 482 11.50 25.36 7.58
N HIS A 483 11.26 24.20 6.99
CA HIS A 483 10.42 23.14 7.58
C HIS A 483 11.18 22.07 8.37
N GLU A 484 12.52 22.11 8.39
CA GLU A 484 13.35 21.15 9.16
C GLU A 484 13.74 21.63 10.57
N THR A 485 13.29 22.83 11.00
CA THR A 485 13.59 23.36 12.33
C THR A 485 12.36 23.94 13.03
N VAL A 486 11.37 23.10 13.29
CA VAL A 486 10.41 23.30 14.40
C VAL A 486 9.96 21.94 14.93
#